data_d86b52f58850876565b58031824a2cb7
#
_entry.id   d86b52f58850876565b58031824a2cb7
#
_cell.length_a   1.000
_cell.length_b   1.000
_cell.length_c   1.000
_cell.angle_alpha   90.00
_cell.angle_beta   90.00
_cell.angle_gamma   90.00
#
_symmetry.space_group_name_H-M   'P 1'
#
loop_
_entity.id
_entity.type
_entity.pdbx_description
1 polymer ?
#
loop_
_entity_poly.entity_id
_entity_poly.type
_entity_poly.pdbx_seq_one_letter_code
_entity_poly.pdbx_strand_id
1 'polypeptide(L)'
;MLIAALHFWNISTTRLHLKFGMLTPTLLDVAAITSLKPTGQTFDPEGYESEISFDFKRLAYGIFIKEHHNTESAEVTDEEHVAFLTYWLSMYIFCTRSIQVAKGYKTLAIQLHEGRNVCLSKLISGSLYESLNQAVISIKEYQSGVA
;
A
#
# COMPACT_ATOMS: atom_id res chain seq x y z
N MET A 1 14.34 6.98 17.31
CA MET A 1 13.31 6.26 18.09
C MET A 1 12.85 4.97 17.36
N LEU A 2 12.47 5.00 16.08
CA LEU A 2 12.02 3.81 15.32
C LEU A 2 13.10 2.70 15.26
N ILE A 3 14.35 3.05 14.96
CA ILE A 3 15.47 2.08 14.89
C ILE A 3 15.65 1.34 16.21
N ALA A 4 15.53 2.02 17.35
CA ALA A 4 15.63 1.38 18.66
C ALA A 4 14.48 0.38 18.90
N ALA A 5 13.28 0.68 18.44
CA ALA A 5 12.14 -0.23 18.53
C ALA A 5 12.33 -1.49 17.66
N LEU A 6 12.96 -1.36 16.49
CA LEU A 6 13.21 -2.48 15.58
C LEU A 6 14.14 -3.56 16.18
N HIS A 7 14.99 -3.22 17.14
CA HIS A 7 15.79 -4.23 17.87
C HIS A 7 14.94 -5.22 18.67
N PHE A 8 13.72 -4.82 19.05
CA PHE A 8 12.79 -5.68 19.78
C PHE A 8 11.80 -6.40 18.85
N TRP A 9 11.83 -6.11 17.56
CA TRP A 9 10.96 -6.76 16.60
C TRP A 9 11.43 -8.18 16.28
N ASN A 10 10.53 -9.15 16.45
CA ASN A 10 10.80 -10.55 16.13
C ASN A 10 10.04 -10.92 14.84
N ILE A 11 10.77 -11.27 13.80
CA ILE A 11 10.23 -11.61 12.46
C ILE A 11 9.32 -12.83 12.54
N SER A 12 9.68 -13.85 13.31
CA SER A 12 8.91 -15.10 13.39
C SER A 12 7.56 -14.94 14.07
N THR A 13 7.46 -14.01 15.03
CA THR A 13 6.21 -13.74 15.76
C THR A 13 5.49 -12.50 15.27
N THR A 14 6.15 -11.68 14.45
CA THR A 14 5.65 -10.36 13.99
C THR A 14 5.23 -9.45 15.15
N ARG A 15 6.05 -9.42 16.22
CA ARG A 15 5.77 -8.67 17.45
C ARG A 15 7.04 -8.04 18.02
N LEU A 16 6.86 -6.94 18.74
CA LEU A 16 7.88 -6.36 19.60
C LEU A 16 7.92 -7.15 20.92
N HIS A 17 9.06 -7.73 21.24
CA HIS A 17 9.29 -8.44 22.49
C HIS A 17 9.93 -7.48 23.51
N LEU A 18 9.14 -6.95 24.39
CA LEU A 18 9.53 -6.01 25.43
C LEU A 18 9.55 -6.70 26.81
N LYS A 19 10.29 -6.12 27.76
CA LYS A 19 10.37 -6.68 29.13
C LYS A 19 9.01 -6.82 29.85
N PHE A 20 8.06 -5.96 29.48
CA PHE A 20 6.71 -5.95 30.08
C PHE A 20 5.65 -6.66 29.22
N GLY A 21 6.02 -7.27 28.10
CA GLY A 21 5.11 -8.01 27.25
C GLY A 21 5.38 -7.86 25.76
N MET A 22 4.53 -8.47 24.97
CA MET A 22 4.59 -8.42 23.50
C MET A 22 3.60 -7.40 22.96
N LEU A 23 4.03 -6.55 22.04
CA LEU A 23 3.21 -5.59 21.33
C LEU A 23 3.27 -5.82 19.82
N THR A 24 2.15 -5.62 19.14
CA THR A 24 2.10 -5.64 17.69
C THR A 24 1.08 -4.62 17.20
N PRO A 25 1.33 -3.92 16.08
CA PRO A 25 0.28 -3.15 15.42
C PRO A 25 -0.88 -4.05 15.03
N THR A 26 -2.09 -3.64 15.34
CA THR A 26 -3.30 -4.41 15.00
C THR A 26 -4.02 -3.78 13.81
N LEU A 27 -4.92 -4.54 13.19
CA LEU A 27 -5.81 -4.04 12.15
C LEU A 27 -6.66 -2.85 12.65
N LEU A 28 -7.06 -2.88 13.93
CA LEU A 28 -7.83 -1.79 14.54
C LEU A 28 -7.00 -0.52 14.72
N ASP A 29 -5.71 -0.65 15.05
CA ASP A 29 -4.80 0.50 15.12
C ASP A 29 -4.66 1.17 13.76
N VAL A 30 -4.46 0.37 12.71
CA VAL A 30 -4.40 0.87 11.33
C VAL A 30 -5.71 1.55 10.95
N ALA A 31 -6.85 0.94 11.23
CA ALA A 31 -8.16 1.51 10.95
C ALA A 31 -8.38 2.83 11.69
N ALA A 32 -7.99 2.90 12.97
CA ALA A 32 -8.12 4.12 13.78
C ALA A 32 -7.24 5.28 13.26
N ILE A 33 -6.01 4.97 12.83
CA ILE A 33 -5.07 5.98 12.31
C ILE A 33 -5.48 6.48 10.93
N THR A 34 -5.92 5.56 10.05
CA THR A 34 -6.22 5.87 8.65
C THR A 34 -7.67 6.24 8.38
N SER A 35 -8.56 6.00 9.35
CA SER A 35 -10.02 6.11 9.21
C SER A 35 -10.62 5.16 8.16
N LEU A 36 -9.88 4.12 7.76
CA LEU A 36 -10.34 3.09 6.84
C LEU A 36 -11.10 2.00 7.61
N LYS A 37 -12.09 1.38 6.95
CA LYS A 37 -12.85 0.29 7.56
C LYS A 37 -11.95 -0.92 7.80
N PRO A 38 -12.02 -1.57 8.99
CA PRO A 38 -11.28 -2.79 9.27
C PRO A 38 -11.95 -4.06 8.70
N THR A 39 -13.04 -3.89 7.97
CA THR A 39 -13.85 -4.97 7.39
C THR A 39 -13.87 -4.89 5.88
N GLY A 40 -14.07 -6.01 5.21
CA GLY A 40 -14.14 -6.10 3.77
C GLY A 40 -13.51 -7.39 3.25
N GLN A 41 -13.54 -7.55 1.93
CA GLN A 41 -12.95 -8.69 1.24
C GLN A 41 -11.42 -8.59 1.22
N THR A 42 -10.76 -9.73 1.20
CA THR A 42 -9.31 -9.78 0.93
C THR A 42 -9.09 -9.48 -0.55
N PHE A 43 -8.11 -8.64 -0.83
CA PHE A 43 -7.69 -8.37 -2.21
C PHE A 43 -7.12 -9.63 -2.87
N ASP A 44 -7.60 -9.95 -4.06
CA ASP A 44 -7.08 -11.01 -4.91
C ASP A 44 -6.56 -10.39 -6.21
N PRO A 45 -5.24 -10.40 -6.44
CA PRO A 45 -4.66 -9.81 -7.64
C PRO A 45 -4.83 -10.69 -8.89
N GLU A 46 -5.04 -12.01 -8.75
CA GLU A 46 -5.02 -12.97 -9.86
C GLU A 46 -6.42 -13.37 -10.33
N GLY A 47 -7.40 -13.32 -9.45
CA GLY A 47 -8.77 -13.78 -9.70
C GLY A 47 -9.70 -12.78 -10.37
N TYR A 48 -9.17 -11.68 -10.95
CA TYR A 48 -10.01 -10.59 -11.41
C TYR A 48 -9.75 -10.19 -12.87
N GLU A 49 -10.76 -10.40 -13.72
CA GLU A 49 -10.81 -9.90 -15.08
C GLU A 49 -11.71 -8.65 -15.12
N SER A 50 -11.22 -7.56 -15.69
CA SER A 50 -11.96 -6.31 -15.89
C SER A 50 -11.99 -5.95 -17.37
N GLU A 51 -13.10 -5.38 -17.81
CA GLU A 51 -13.25 -4.78 -19.14
C GLU A 51 -12.49 -3.44 -19.24
N ILE A 52 -12.16 -2.82 -18.11
CA ILE A 52 -11.43 -1.55 -18.08
C ILE A 52 -9.96 -1.81 -18.40
N SER A 53 -9.56 -1.43 -19.59
CA SER A 53 -8.17 -1.52 -20.04
C SER A 53 -7.66 -0.14 -20.42
N PHE A 54 -6.60 0.30 -19.76
CA PHE A 54 -5.82 1.45 -20.23
C PHE A 54 -4.33 1.14 -20.17
N ASP A 55 -3.57 1.75 -21.07
CA ASP A 55 -2.13 1.56 -21.11
C ASP A 55 -1.50 2.25 -19.89
N PHE A 56 -0.83 1.45 -19.06
CA PHE A 56 -0.20 1.93 -17.85
C PHE A 56 1.30 2.09 -18.06
N LYS A 57 1.73 3.33 -18.17
CA LYS A 57 3.16 3.66 -18.15
C LYS A 57 3.58 4.01 -16.73
N ARG A 58 4.75 3.51 -16.33
CA ARG A 58 5.34 3.88 -15.04
C ARG A 58 5.91 5.29 -15.16
N LEU A 59 5.16 6.27 -14.71
CA LEU A 59 5.46 7.68 -14.84
C LEU A 59 5.63 8.35 -13.48
N ALA A 60 6.41 9.42 -13.45
CA ALA A 60 6.42 10.33 -12.31
C ALA A 60 5.02 10.92 -12.09
N TYR A 61 4.65 11.18 -10.83
CA TYR A 61 3.28 11.61 -10.47
C TYR A 61 2.74 12.78 -11.29
N GLY A 62 3.56 13.83 -11.50
CA GLY A 62 3.12 14.99 -12.27
C GLY A 62 2.86 14.71 -13.75
N ILE A 63 3.63 13.81 -14.35
CA ILE A 63 3.43 13.38 -15.74
C ILE A 63 2.22 12.48 -15.84
N PHE A 64 2.06 11.55 -14.90
CA PHE A 64 0.93 10.63 -14.84
C PHE A 64 -0.41 11.39 -14.76
N ILE A 65 -0.50 12.41 -13.89
CA ILE A 65 -1.69 13.25 -13.77
C ILE A 65 -1.99 13.95 -15.11
N LYS A 66 -0.99 14.54 -15.76
CA LYS A 66 -1.18 15.24 -17.05
C LYS A 66 -1.65 14.32 -18.18
N GLU A 67 -1.15 13.08 -18.21
CA GLU A 67 -1.53 12.11 -19.26
C GLU A 67 -2.93 11.56 -19.08
N HIS A 68 -3.40 11.43 -17.84
CA HIS A 68 -4.69 10.78 -17.53
C HIS A 68 -5.79 11.76 -17.13
N HIS A 69 -5.49 13.05 -17.02
CA HIS A 69 -6.50 14.06 -16.72
C HIS A 69 -7.17 14.57 -18.01
N ASN A 70 -8.49 14.43 -18.10
CA ASN A 70 -9.26 14.96 -19.19
C ASN A 70 -9.74 16.39 -18.86
N THR A 71 -9.22 17.38 -19.58
CA THR A 71 -9.58 18.79 -19.41
C THR A 71 -10.75 19.22 -20.31
N GLU A 72 -11.15 18.40 -21.28
CA GLU A 72 -12.13 18.75 -22.29
C GLU A 72 -13.57 18.37 -21.89
N SER A 73 -13.74 17.51 -20.92
CA SER A 73 -15.04 17.02 -20.46
C SER A 73 -15.28 17.35 -18.99
N ALA A 74 -16.51 17.73 -18.65
CA ALA A 74 -16.95 17.87 -17.27
C ALA A 74 -17.29 16.52 -16.62
N GLU A 75 -17.36 15.46 -17.41
CA GLU A 75 -17.65 14.10 -16.94
C GLU A 75 -16.34 13.31 -16.78
N VAL A 76 -16.16 12.73 -15.61
CA VAL A 76 -15.03 11.86 -15.30
C VAL A 76 -15.23 10.51 -15.96
N THR A 77 -14.28 10.08 -16.80
CA THR A 77 -14.32 8.76 -17.42
C THR A 77 -13.88 7.67 -16.43
N ASP A 78 -14.28 6.42 -16.69
CA ASP A 78 -13.88 5.27 -15.87
C ASP A 78 -12.35 5.11 -15.82
N GLU A 79 -11.68 5.33 -16.94
CA GLU A 79 -10.22 5.30 -17.05
C GLU A 79 -9.57 6.39 -16.19
N GLU A 80 -10.08 7.60 -16.25
CA GLU A 80 -9.60 8.72 -15.43
C GLU A 80 -9.78 8.45 -13.95
N HIS A 81 -10.93 7.92 -13.54
CA HIS A 81 -11.19 7.55 -12.15
C HIS A 81 -10.27 6.43 -11.67
N VAL A 82 -10.05 5.39 -12.47
CA VAL A 82 -9.11 4.31 -12.15
C VAL A 82 -7.66 4.84 -12.08
N ALA A 83 -7.28 5.73 -12.99
CA ALA A 83 -5.97 6.37 -12.95
C ALA A 83 -5.79 7.20 -11.67
N PHE A 84 -6.79 8.00 -11.29
CA PHE A 84 -6.79 8.75 -10.03
C PHE A 84 -6.65 7.83 -8.82
N LEU A 85 -7.42 6.75 -8.74
CA LEU A 85 -7.34 5.79 -7.64
C LEU A 85 -5.96 5.11 -7.58
N THR A 86 -5.37 4.77 -8.72
CA THR A 86 -4.02 4.19 -8.78
C THR A 86 -2.96 5.16 -8.24
N TYR A 87 -3.07 6.43 -8.61
CA TYR A 87 -2.23 7.51 -8.09
C TYR A 87 -2.43 7.69 -6.57
N TRP A 88 -3.68 7.77 -6.11
CA TRP A 88 -4.02 7.95 -4.70
C TRP A 88 -3.49 6.80 -3.84
N LEU A 89 -3.66 5.55 -4.27
CA LEU A 89 -3.12 4.37 -3.59
C LEU A 89 -1.58 4.45 -3.49
N SER A 90 -0.91 4.80 -4.59
CA SER A 90 0.55 4.86 -4.64
C SER A 90 1.11 5.94 -3.73
N MET A 91 0.53 7.13 -3.73
CA MET A 91 1.08 8.31 -3.06
C MET A 91 0.65 8.40 -1.60
N TYR A 92 -0.63 8.16 -1.30
CA TYR A 92 -1.20 8.46 0.01
C TYR A 92 -1.45 7.22 0.88
N ILE A 93 -1.79 6.08 0.29
CA ILE A 93 -2.12 4.89 1.06
C ILE A 93 -0.88 4.05 1.34
N PHE A 94 -0.10 3.73 0.31
CA PHE A 94 1.08 2.87 0.44
C PHE A 94 2.39 3.64 0.47
N CYS A 95 2.36 4.95 0.22
CA CYS A 95 3.52 5.85 0.30
C CYS A 95 4.75 5.24 -0.39
N THR A 96 4.60 4.83 -1.65
CA THR A 96 5.66 4.15 -2.39
C THR A 96 6.95 5.00 -2.39
N ARG A 97 8.09 4.35 -2.16
CA ARG A 97 9.40 5.04 -2.09
C ARG A 97 9.80 5.73 -3.40
N SER A 98 9.28 5.24 -4.52
CA SER A 98 9.52 5.89 -5.82
C SER A 98 8.50 7.01 -6.01
N ILE A 99 8.94 8.13 -6.55
CA ILE A 99 8.08 9.25 -6.98
C ILE A 99 7.30 8.92 -8.28
N GLN A 100 7.05 7.65 -8.50
CA GLN A 100 6.35 7.11 -9.67
C GLN A 100 5.16 6.28 -9.23
N VAL A 101 4.09 6.32 -10.02
CA VAL A 101 2.90 5.51 -9.81
C VAL A 101 3.24 4.02 -9.92
N ALA A 102 2.85 3.23 -8.93
CA ALA A 102 3.16 1.81 -8.90
C ALA A 102 2.12 1.01 -9.69
N LYS A 103 2.60 0.29 -10.72
CA LYS A 103 1.75 -0.53 -11.61
C LYS A 103 0.94 -1.59 -10.85
N GLY A 104 1.48 -2.13 -9.77
CA GLY A 104 0.81 -3.17 -8.98
C GLY A 104 -0.52 -2.74 -8.33
N TYR A 105 -0.79 -1.44 -8.24
CA TYR A 105 -2.05 -0.95 -7.65
C TYR A 105 -3.19 -0.76 -8.66
N LYS A 106 -2.94 -0.95 -9.97
CA LYS A 106 -3.97 -0.81 -11.00
C LYS A 106 -5.15 -1.76 -10.77
N THR A 107 -4.89 -3.04 -10.54
CA THR A 107 -5.95 -4.04 -10.30
C THR A 107 -6.77 -3.71 -9.06
N LEU A 108 -6.12 -3.23 -7.99
CA LEU A 108 -6.80 -2.77 -6.78
C LEU A 108 -7.66 -1.53 -7.06
N ALA A 109 -7.15 -0.57 -7.84
CA ALA A 109 -7.86 0.63 -8.23
C ALA A 109 -9.12 0.30 -9.05
N ILE A 110 -9.04 -0.65 -9.97
CA ILE A 110 -10.19 -1.13 -10.74
C ILE A 110 -11.24 -1.74 -9.83
N GLN A 111 -10.86 -2.62 -8.89
CA GLN A 111 -11.80 -3.22 -7.95
C GLN A 111 -12.50 -2.18 -7.07
N LEU A 112 -11.77 -1.13 -6.65
CA LEU A 112 -12.35 -0.02 -5.89
C LEU A 112 -13.32 0.83 -6.75
N HIS A 113 -12.95 1.08 -8.02
CA HIS A 113 -13.81 1.80 -8.96
C HIS A 113 -15.13 1.08 -9.16
N GLU A 114 -15.12 -0.24 -9.27
CA GLU A 114 -16.32 -1.07 -9.42
C GLU A 114 -17.14 -1.24 -8.12
N GLY A 115 -16.75 -0.55 -7.06
CA GLY A 115 -17.46 -0.55 -5.78
C GLY A 115 -17.25 -1.81 -4.94
N ARG A 116 -16.22 -2.60 -5.22
CA ARG A 116 -15.88 -3.75 -4.37
C ARG A 116 -15.43 -3.30 -3.00
N ASN A 117 -15.94 -3.95 -1.97
CA ASN A 117 -15.61 -3.67 -0.59
C ASN A 117 -14.30 -4.36 -0.19
N VAL A 118 -13.16 -3.86 -0.72
CA VAL A 118 -11.83 -4.37 -0.37
C VAL A 118 -11.37 -3.78 0.96
N CYS A 119 -10.85 -4.62 1.85
CA CYS A 119 -10.31 -4.18 3.15
C CYS A 119 -8.92 -3.56 2.99
N LEU A 120 -8.85 -2.25 2.73
CA LEU A 120 -7.58 -1.52 2.60
C LEU A 120 -6.75 -1.54 3.89
N SER A 121 -7.39 -1.49 5.07
CA SER A 121 -6.69 -1.56 6.36
C SER A 121 -5.88 -2.86 6.50
N LYS A 122 -6.40 -3.98 5.98
CA LYS A 122 -5.69 -5.28 5.96
C LYS A 122 -4.47 -5.25 5.04
N LEU A 123 -4.60 -4.63 3.88
CA LEU A 123 -3.48 -4.46 2.95
C LEU A 123 -2.38 -3.57 3.53
N ILE A 124 -2.75 -2.47 4.20
CA ILE A 124 -1.81 -1.59 4.88
C ILE A 124 -1.10 -2.33 6.02
N SER A 125 -1.84 -3.12 6.83
CA SER A 125 -1.24 -3.93 7.89
C SER A 125 -0.23 -4.93 7.35
N GLY A 126 -0.54 -5.62 6.25
CA GLY A 126 0.38 -6.54 5.58
C GLY A 126 1.64 -5.84 5.09
N SER A 127 1.50 -4.70 4.42
CA SER A 127 2.60 -3.87 3.95
C SER A 127 3.47 -3.35 5.11
N LEU A 128 2.85 -2.98 6.24
CA LEU A 128 3.55 -2.54 7.44
C LEU A 128 4.42 -3.68 8.01
N TYR A 129 3.86 -4.88 8.18
CA TYR A 129 4.61 -6.02 8.70
C TYR A 129 5.78 -6.40 7.78
N GLU A 130 5.56 -6.42 6.47
CA GLU A 130 6.63 -6.67 5.50
C GLU A 130 7.73 -5.61 5.61
N SER A 131 7.37 -4.34 5.71
CA SER A 131 8.34 -3.25 5.86
C SER A 131 9.14 -3.35 7.17
N LEU A 132 8.51 -3.74 8.28
CA LEU A 132 9.18 -3.95 9.55
C LEU A 132 10.14 -5.14 9.48
N ASN A 133 9.73 -6.25 8.86
CA ASN A 133 10.59 -7.41 8.66
C ASN A 133 11.83 -7.07 7.82
N GLN A 134 11.63 -6.38 6.69
CA GLN A 134 12.73 -5.96 5.81
C GLN A 134 13.69 -4.98 6.51
N ALA A 135 13.17 -4.06 7.31
CA ALA A 135 14.00 -3.14 8.07
C ALA A 135 14.89 -3.87 9.08
N VAL A 136 14.37 -4.88 9.77
CA VAL A 136 15.16 -5.69 10.71
C VAL A 136 16.22 -6.51 9.99
N ILE A 137 15.89 -7.10 8.84
CA ILE A 137 16.86 -7.84 8.01
C ILE A 137 18.01 -6.91 7.60
N SER A 138 17.69 -5.74 7.06
CA SER A 138 18.69 -4.75 6.63
C SER A 138 19.60 -4.29 7.77
N ILE A 139 19.06 -4.09 8.98
CA ILE A 139 19.86 -3.73 10.16
C ILE A 139 20.83 -4.85 10.51
N LYS A 140 20.39 -6.11 10.50
CA LYS A 140 21.22 -7.26 10.81
C LYS A 140 22.33 -7.46 9.78
N GLU A 141 22.02 -7.30 8.50
CA GLU A 141 23.00 -7.38 7.41
C GLU A 141 24.06 -6.28 7.54
N TYR A 142 23.66 -5.06 7.83
CA TYR A 142 24.59 -3.96 8.07
C TYR A 142 25.51 -4.23 9.27
N GLN A 143 24.98 -4.77 10.37
CA GLN A 143 25.78 -5.12 11.56
C GLN A 143 26.71 -6.30 11.33
N SER A 144 26.35 -7.24 10.46
CA SER A 144 27.18 -8.40 10.11
C SER A 144 28.27 -8.11 9.06
N GLY A 145 28.28 -6.91 8.49
CA GLY A 145 29.24 -6.50 7.45
C GLY A 145 29.03 -7.17 6.09
N VAL A 146 27.85 -7.74 5.86
CA VAL A 146 27.46 -8.42 4.60
C VAL A 146 26.77 -7.45 3.62
N ALA A 147 26.57 -6.24 4.03
CA ALA A 147 25.94 -5.22 3.16
C ALA A 147 26.94 -4.61 2.18
#